data_7119328708d2c615eb41f1609081899d
#
_entry.id   7119328708d2c615eb41f1609081899d
#
_cell.length_a   1.000
_cell.length_b   1.000
_cell.length_c   1.000
_cell.angle_alpha   90.00
_cell.angle_beta   90.00
_cell.angle_gamma   90.00
#
_symmetry.space_group_name_H-M   'P 1'
#
loop_
_entity.id
_entity.type
_entity.pdbx_description
1 polymer ?
#
loop_
_entity_poly.entity_id
_entity_poly.type
_entity_poly.pdbx_seq_one_letter_code
_entity_poly.pdbx_strand_id
1 'polypeptide(L)'
;MKIDSDIYANSRKLVGDERFKKLYHYTSFDSFVKIWLNQNLLFSPLSNVNDIQEVDFKTAVINSDRLDLCRRLNDYRLSFKQISFTMDYDSALKGCMSPMMWGLYADKRKGVCIELEYDNINFSENTLKDVVTYKKYIKWQNIVDARIETEKGLDAYVRRYQKQLFFTKQLSWAGENEYRVLSNKDAYLDIKGAINAVYLTSCESPECLFVEKLVNGVVPVKFLTYVGTYNNWSIPILRDTKIQRELMYRQKQILF
;
A
#
# COMPACT_ATOMS: atom_id res chain seq x y z
N MET A 1 -7.94 4.49 29.45
CA MET A 1 -6.92 5.06 28.55
C MET A 1 -7.67 5.55 27.31
N LYS A 2 -7.94 6.87 27.21
CA LYS A 2 -8.53 7.45 26.00
C LYS A 2 -7.43 7.43 24.94
N ILE A 3 -7.57 6.58 23.94
CA ILE A 3 -6.76 6.64 22.72
C ILE A 3 -7.17 7.94 22.06
N ASP A 4 -6.22 8.85 21.96
CA ASP A 4 -6.43 10.19 21.43
C ASP A 4 -6.84 10.06 19.95
N SER A 5 -8.14 10.28 19.69
CA SER A 5 -8.70 10.26 18.34
C SER A 5 -8.07 11.33 17.43
N ASP A 6 -7.32 12.26 18.02
CA ASP A 6 -6.73 13.40 17.34
C ASP A 6 -5.41 13.06 16.62
N ILE A 7 -4.74 11.95 16.98
CA ILE A 7 -3.54 11.51 16.25
C ILE A 7 -3.90 11.15 14.81
N TYR A 8 -5.05 10.51 14.60
CA TYR A 8 -5.54 10.15 13.26
C TYR A 8 -6.30 11.28 12.55
N ALA A 9 -6.83 12.25 13.30
CA ALA A 9 -7.46 13.45 12.74
C ALA A 9 -6.43 14.45 12.20
N ASN A 10 -5.24 14.53 12.82
CA ASN A 10 -4.15 15.40 12.38
C ASN A 10 -3.50 14.90 11.08
N SER A 11 -3.54 13.61 10.77
CA SER A 11 -3.11 13.10 9.46
C SER A 11 -3.99 13.63 8.30
N ARG A 12 -5.21 14.09 8.60
CA ARG A 12 -6.12 14.74 7.63
C ARG A 12 -5.83 16.22 7.39
N LYS A 13 -5.14 16.92 8.31
CA LYS A 13 -4.84 18.35 8.18
C LYS A 13 -3.63 18.69 7.30
N LEU A 14 -2.80 17.69 6.97
CA LEU A 14 -1.71 17.80 6.00
C LEU A 14 -2.20 17.55 4.55
N VAL A 15 -3.44 17.91 4.23
CA VAL A 15 -4.03 17.79 2.89
C VAL A 15 -3.65 18.99 2.03
N GLY A 16 -2.38 19.12 1.73
CA GLY A 16 -1.90 19.78 0.54
C GLY A 16 -1.36 18.72 -0.42
N ASP A 17 -1.24 19.01 -1.68
CA ASP A 17 -0.78 18.13 -2.78
C ASP A 17 0.52 17.36 -2.52
N GLU A 18 1.28 17.69 -1.48
CA GLU A 18 2.57 17.06 -1.17
C GLU A 18 2.46 15.61 -0.64
N ARG A 19 1.31 15.18 -0.10
CA ARG A 19 1.14 13.82 0.45
C ARG A 19 1.15 12.72 -0.59
N PHE A 20 0.85 13.06 -1.83
CA PHE A 20 0.74 12.10 -2.91
C PHE A 20 2.00 12.00 -3.78
N LYS A 21 3.05 12.76 -3.46
CA LYS A 21 4.27 12.73 -4.26
C LYS A 21 4.94 11.37 -4.23
N LYS A 22 4.87 10.67 -3.09
CA LYS A 22 5.54 9.40 -2.91
C LYS A 22 4.58 8.32 -2.43
N LEU A 23 4.62 7.19 -3.10
CA LEU A 23 3.91 5.98 -2.75
C LEU A 23 4.89 4.85 -2.49
N TYR A 24 4.59 4.00 -1.50
CA TYR A 24 5.46 2.91 -1.08
C TYR A 24 4.77 1.57 -1.28
N HIS A 25 5.39 0.70 -2.09
CA HIS A 25 4.88 -0.65 -2.34
C HIS A 25 5.77 -1.69 -1.68
N TYR A 26 5.21 -2.43 -0.72
CA TYR A 26 5.88 -3.52 -0.04
C TYR A 26 5.65 -4.83 -0.75
N THR A 27 6.69 -5.63 -0.92
CA THR A 27 6.61 -6.87 -1.68
C THR A 27 7.67 -7.88 -1.25
N SER A 28 7.50 -9.15 -1.66
CA SER A 28 8.55 -10.16 -1.50
C SER A 28 9.74 -9.85 -2.41
N PHE A 29 10.89 -10.45 -2.10
CA PHE A 29 12.08 -10.33 -2.93
C PHE A 29 11.86 -10.83 -4.36
N ASP A 30 11.24 -12.00 -4.53
CA ASP A 30 10.96 -12.57 -5.86
C ASP A 30 10.02 -11.69 -6.69
N SER A 31 9.02 -11.10 -6.04
CA SER A 31 8.12 -10.16 -6.70
C SER A 31 8.83 -8.87 -7.09
N PHE A 32 9.73 -8.36 -6.24
CA PHE A 32 10.55 -7.20 -6.57
C PHE A 32 11.38 -7.41 -7.84
N VAL A 33 12.03 -8.56 -7.99
CA VAL A 33 12.81 -8.87 -9.19
C VAL A 33 11.95 -8.78 -10.45
N LYS A 34 10.73 -9.34 -10.41
CA LYS A 34 9.77 -9.27 -11.52
C LYS A 34 9.33 -7.84 -11.80
N ILE A 35 9.01 -7.08 -10.75
CA ILE A 35 8.60 -5.67 -10.86
C ILE A 35 9.73 -4.84 -11.48
N TRP A 36 10.96 -5.02 -11.00
CA TRP A 36 12.11 -4.29 -11.50
C TRP A 36 12.39 -4.55 -12.99
N LEU A 37 12.34 -5.81 -13.41
CA LEU A 37 12.61 -6.21 -14.79
C LEU A 37 11.50 -5.78 -15.76
N ASN A 38 10.25 -5.85 -15.33
CA ASN A 38 9.09 -5.56 -16.18
C ASN A 38 8.60 -4.10 -16.05
N GLN A 39 9.06 -3.36 -15.05
CA GLN A 39 8.64 -1.99 -14.74
C GLN A 39 7.11 -1.85 -14.60
N ASN A 40 6.46 -2.86 -14.02
CA ASN A 40 5.03 -2.87 -13.76
C ASN A 40 4.66 -3.57 -12.45
N LEU A 41 3.47 -3.24 -11.93
CA LEU A 41 2.87 -3.89 -10.76
C LEU A 41 1.65 -4.70 -11.21
N LEU A 42 1.58 -5.95 -10.75
CA LEU A 42 0.44 -6.82 -11.00
C LEU A 42 -0.74 -6.41 -10.12
N PHE A 43 -1.91 -6.21 -10.71
CA PHE A 43 -3.17 -6.06 -9.97
C PHE A 43 -3.57 -7.40 -9.35
N SER A 44 -3.70 -7.44 -8.03
CA SER A 44 -4.11 -8.62 -7.26
C SER A 44 -5.63 -8.68 -7.11
N PRO A 45 -6.26 -9.87 -7.22
CA PRO A 45 -7.69 -10.03 -6.99
C PRO A 45 -8.11 -9.55 -5.59
N LEU A 46 -9.29 -8.95 -5.49
CA LEU A 46 -9.86 -8.52 -4.21
C LEU A 46 -10.10 -9.70 -3.24
N SER A 47 -10.20 -10.92 -3.74
CA SER A 47 -10.29 -12.13 -2.90
C SER A 47 -9.01 -12.43 -2.10
N ASN A 48 -7.88 -11.82 -2.45
CA ASN A 48 -6.58 -12.06 -1.82
C ASN A 48 -6.20 -11.01 -0.78
N VAL A 49 -7.13 -10.13 -0.39
CA VAL A 49 -6.89 -9.12 0.65
C VAL A 49 -6.96 -9.74 2.06
N ASN A 50 -6.22 -9.16 2.99
CA ASN A 50 -6.16 -9.65 4.38
C ASN A 50 -7.39 -9.28 5.22
N ASP A 51 -8.18 -8.29 4.81
CA ASP A 51 -9.35 -7.84 5.55
C ASP A 51 -10.58 -8.66 5.18
N ILE A 52 -11.06 -9.47 6.12
CA ILE A 52 -12.28 -10.29 5.98
C ILE A 52 -13.50 -9.44 5.59
N GLN A 53 -13.59 -8.20 6.08
CA GLN A 53 -14.72 -7.33 5.77
C GLN A 53 -14.69 -6.83 4.32
N GLU A 54 -13.53 -6.78 3.71
CA GLU A 54 -13.39 -6.45 2.28
C GLU A 54 -13.76 -7.64 1.39
N VAL A 55 -13.54 -8.88 1.84
CA VAL A 55 -13.89 -10.09 1.08
C VAL A 55 -15.37 -10.43 1.26
N ASP A 56 -15.84 -10.45 2.50
CA ASP A 56 -17.20 -10.82 2.90
C ASP A 56 -18.10 -9.57 2.87
N PHE A 57 -18.42 -9.10 1.68
CA PHE A 57 -19.41 -8.03 1.50
C PHE A 57 -20.81 -8.55 1.86
N LYS A 58 -21.06 -8.66 3.16
CA LYS A 58 -22.38 -8.99 3.68
C LYS A 58 -23.24 -7.74 3.61
N THR A 59 -23.97 -7.62 2.51
CA THR A 59 -25.12 -6.75 2.51
C THR A 59 -26.08 -7.27 3.56
N ALA A 60 -26.42 -6.43 4.54
CA ALA A 60 -27.55 -6.69 5.42
C ALA A 60 -28.84 -6.68 4.55
N VAL A 61 -29.12 -7.80 3.90
CA VAL A 61 -30.30 -7.97 3.07
C VAL A 61 -31.44 -8.32 4.02
N ILE A 62 -32.29 -7.33 4.26
CA ILE A 62 -33.50 -7.50 5.07
C ILE A 62 -34.61 -8.17 4.26
N ASN A 63 -34.56 -8.15 2.91
CA ASN A 63 -35.59 -8.70 2.03
C ASN A 63 -35.01 -9.67 1.01
N SER A 64 -35.62 -10.87 0.91
CA SER A 64 -35.24 -11.94 -0.04
C SER A 64 -35.27 -11.51 -1.51
N ASP A 65 -36.14 -10.58 -1.88
CA ASP A 65 -36.36 -10.14 -3.26
C ASP A 65 -35.19 -9.37 -3.88
N ARG A 66 -34.15 -9.09 -3.08
CA ARG A 66 -32.99 -8.29 -3.48
C ARG A 66 -31.65 -9.03 -3.39
N LEU A 67 -31.70 -10.31 -3.03
CA LEU A 67 -30.49 -11.15 -2.93
C LEU A 67 -29.73 -11.22 -4.24
N ASP A 68 -30.44 -11.32 -5.37
CA ASP A 68 -29.80 -11.43 -6.67
C ASP A 68 -29.09 -10.13 -7.09
N LEU A 69 -29.68 -8.97 -6.79
CA LEU A 69 -29.02 -7.69 -7.02
C LEU A 69 -27.77 -7.53 -6.16
N CYS A 70 -27.81 -8.00 -4.91
CA CYS A 70 -26.66 -7.98 -4.03
C CYS A 70 -25.55 -8.91 -4.52
N ARG A 71 -25.89 -10.10 -5.00
CA ARG A 71 -24.92 -11.02 -5.61
C ARG A 71 -24.29 -10.40 -6.84
N ARG A 72 -25.07 -9.88 -7.77
CA ARG A 72 -24.56 -9.20 -8.97
C ARG A 72 -23.62 -8.05 -8.64
N LEU A 73 -23.97 -7.20 -7.67
CA LEU A 73 -23.09 -6.12 -7.23
C LEU A 73 -21.79 -6.67 -6.63
N ASN A 74 -21.88 -7.70 -5.81
CA ASN A 74 -20.70 -8.32 -5.22
C ASN A 74 -19.80 -8.97 -6.29
N ASP A 75 -20.38 -9.70 -7.24
CA ASP A 75 -19.64 -10.33 -8.34
C ASP A 75 -18.97 -9.27 -9.21
N TYR A 76 -19.67 -8.19 -9.52
CA TYR A 76 -19.08 -7.08 -10.26
C TYR A 76 -17.97 -6.40 -9.46
N ARG A 77 -18.15 -6.18 -8.15
CA ARG A 77 -17.10 -5.66 -7.27
C ARG A 77 -15.87 -6.57 -7.24
N LEU A 78 -16.07 -7.88 -7.13
CA LEU A 78 -14.98 -8.87 -7.13
C LEU A 78 -14.29 -9.03 -8.49
N SER A 79 -14.86 -8.51 -9.57
CA SER A 79 -14.16 -8.42 -10.87
C SER A 79 -13.01 -7.41 -10.86
N PHE A 80 -13.01 -6.47 -9.89
CA PHE A 80 -11.90 -5.55 -9.72
C PHE A 80 -10.71 -6.24 -9.04
N LYS A 81 -9.54 -5.78 -9.42
CA LYS A 81 -8.26 -6.15 -8.82
C LYS A 81 -7.63 -4.89 -8.26
N GLN A 82 -6.74 -5.02 -7.28
CA GLN A 82 -6.14 -3.87 -6.61
C GLN A 82 -4.62 -3.93 -6.53
N ILE A 83 -4.04 -2.73 -6.40
CA ILE A 83 -2.68 -2.50 -5.91
C ILE A 83 -2.80 -1.53 -4.74
N SER A 84 -2.15 -1.86 -3.64
CA SER A 84 -2.10 -1.04 -2.44
C SER A 84 -0.72 -0.43 -2.26
N PHE A 85 -0.71 0.83 -1.86
CA PHE A 85 0.49 1.58 -1.51
C PHE A 85 0.33 2.16 -0.11
N THR A 86 1.42 2.32 0.61
CA THR A 86 1.47 3.13 1.83
C THR A 86 1.88 4.55 1.47
N MET A 87 1.30 5.55 2.11
CA MET A 87 1.71 6.95 2.00
C MET A 87 2.62 7.35 3.17
N ASP A 88 3.26 8.51 3.08
CA ASP A 88 3.94 9.11 4.23
C ASP A 88 2.95 9.40 5.35
N TYR A 89 3.32 9.06 6.59
CA TYR A 89 2.48 9.32 7.77
C TYR A 89 2.52 10.80 8.15
N ASP A 90 3.72 11.39 8.09
CA ASP A 90 3.97 12.82 8.29
C ASP A 90 5.33 13.22 7.65
N SER A 91 5.82 14.41 7.96
CA SER A 91 7.11 14.90 7.44
C SER A 91 8.32 14.09 7.91
N ALA A 92 8.25 13.48 9.10
CA ALA A 92 9.33 12.72 9.73
C ALA A 92 9.20 11.22 9.49
N LEU A 93 7.99 10.67 9.58
CA LEU A 93 7.71 9.24 9.45
C LEU A 93 7.25 8.90 8.02
N LYS A 94 8.19 8.38 7.24
CA LYS A 94 7.96 7.99 5.84
C LYS A 94 7.21 6.66 5.73
N GLY A 95 6.48 6.47 4.63
CA GLY A 95 5.72 5.25 4.39
C GLY A 95 6.57 3.98 4.40
N CYS A 96 7.87 4.06 4.02
CA CYS A 96 8.82 2.93 4.09
C CYS A 96 9.29 2.58 5.51
N MET A 97 8.92 3.35 6.53
CA MET A 97 9.39 3.17 7.91
C MET A 97 8.43 2.36 8.81
N SER A 98 7.29 1.91 8.31
CA SER A 98 6.29 1.19 9.10
C SER A 98 6.71 -0.24 9.43
N PRO A 99 6.97 -0.61 10.71
CA PRO A 99 7.33 -1.98 11.08
C PRO A 99 6.20 -2.98 10.79
N MET A 100 4.94 -2.53 10.90
CA MET A 100 3.77 -3.33 10.59
C MET A 100 3.76 -3.72 9.11
N MET A 101 4.00 -2.77 8.20
CA MET A 101 4.02 -3.02 6.77
C MET A 101 5.16 -3.97 6.37
N TRP A 102 6.33 -3.82 6.97
CA TRP A 102 7.44 -4.75 6.78
C TRP A 102 7.11 -6.17 7.25
N GLY A 103 6.38 -6.29 8.35
CA GLY A 103 5.96 -7.59 8.88
C GLY A 103 4.93 -8.29 8.02
N LEU A 104 3.92 -7.55 7.55
CA LEU A 104 2.76 -8.11 6.85
C LEU A 104 2.99 -8.30 5.34
N TYR A 105 3.69 -7.36 4.68
CA TYR A 105 3.71 -7.27 3.22
C TYR A 105 5.09 -7.42 2.58
N ALA A 106 6.17 -7.42 3.37
CA ALA A 106 7.53 -7.61 2.88
C ALA A 106 8.14 -8.95 3.36
N ASP A 107 7.42 -10.04 3.20
CA ASP A 107 7.86 -11.39 3.58
C ASP A 107 8.54 -11.43 4.96
N LYS A 108 7.82 -10.97 5.99
CA LYS A 108 8.35 -10.91 7.37
C LYS A 108 9.69 -10.17 7.46
N ARG A 109 9.80 -9.04 6.78
CA ARG A 109 10.98 -8.15 6.68
C ARG A 109 12.12 -8.64 5.76
N LYS A 110 11.98 -9.75 5.07
CA LYS A 110 12.97 -10.27 4.11
C LYS A 110 12.79 -9.70 2.70
N GLY A 111 11.64 -9.08 2.44
CA GLY A 111 11.29 -8.50 1.16
C GLY A 111 11.83 -7.08 0.96
N VAL A 112 11.16 -6.34 0.12
CA VAL A 112 11.58 -5.04 -0.40
C VAL A 112 10.42 -4.06 -0.27
N CYS A 113 10.73 -2.78 0.00
CA CYS A 113 9.81 -1.67 -0.15
C CYS A 113 10.29 -0.77 -1.30
N ILE A 114 9.43 -0.50 -2.26
CA ILE A 114 9.72 0.31 -3.45
C ILE A 114 9.07 1.68 -3.24
N GLU A 115 9.84 2.76 -3.33
CA GLU A 115 9.34 4.13 -3.39
C GLU A 115 9.07 4.52 -4.84
N LEU A 116 7.87 5.01 -5.10
CA LEU A 116 7.43 5.46 -6.40
C LEU A 116 7.09 6.94 -6.36
N GLU A 117 7.51 7.69 -7.37
CA GLU A 117 7.06 9.06 -7.60
C GLU A 117 5.67 9.02 -8.23
N TYR A 118 4.67 9.59 -7.55
CA TYR A 118 3.26 9.50 -7.95
C TYR A 118 3.01 10.04 -9.36
N ASP A 119 3.61 11.19 -9.69
CA ASP A 119 3.40 11.87 -10.97
C ASP A 119 3.96 11.10 -12.17
N ASN A 120 4.87 10.14 -11.91
CA ASN A 120 5.47 9.30 -12.94
C ASN A 120 4.75 7.96 -13.10
N ILE A 121 3.72 7.67 -12.30
CA ILE A 121 2.92 6.44 -12.46
C ILE A 121 1.92 6.63 -13.60
N ASN A 122 1.93 5.71 -14.55
CA ASN A 122 1.04 5.77 -15.70
C ASN A 122 -0.31 5.11 -15.39
N PHE A 123 -1.24 5.88 -14.84
CA PHE A 123 -2.59 5.41 -14.55
C PHE A 123 -3.46 5.40 -15.82
N SER A 124 -4.09 4.26 -16.12
CA SER A 124 -5.07 4.18 -17.22
C SER A 124 -6.38 4.90 -16.85
N GLU A 125 -7.18 5.25 -17.85
CA GLU A 125 -8.52 5.82 -17.68
C GLU A 125 -9.49 4.87 -16.96
N ASN A 126 -9.19 3.58 -16.96
CA ASN A 126 -10.02 2.55 -16.33
C ASN A 126 -9.74 2.40 -14.83
N THR A 127 -8.71 3.06 -14.29
CA THR A 127 -8.35 2.95 -12.88
C THR A 127 -9.24 3.80 -11.99
N LEU A 128 -9.73 3.19 -10.90
CA LEU A 128 -10.26 3.91 -9.74
C LEU A 128 -9.12 4.05 -8.75
N LYS A 129 -8.94 5.25 -8.19
CA LYS A 129 -7.84 5.50 -7.25
C LYS A 129 -8.23 6.53 -6.21
N ASP A 130 -7.96 6.26 -4.95
CA ASP A 130 -8.21 7.19 -3.84
C ASP A 130 -7.45 6.73 -2.58
N VAL A 131 -7.44 7.57 -1.58
CA VAL A 131 -7.00 7.27 -0.22
C VAL A 131 -8.05 6.44 0.49
N VAL A 132 -7.61 5.41 1.22
CA VAL A 132 -8.50 4.60 2.06
C VAL A 132 -8.90 5.40 3.31
N THR A 133 -10.20 5.46 3.58
CA THR A 133 -10.78 6.07 4.77
C THR A 133 -11.02 5.00 5.82
N TYR A 134 -10.52 5.20 7.04
CA TYR A 134 -10.67 4.25 8.14
C TYR A 134 -11.81 4.64 9.06
N LYS A 135 -12.71 3.67 9.34
CA LYS A 135 -13.91 3.88 10.18
C LYS A 135 -14.03 2.81 11.25
N LYS A 136 -14.46 3.20 12.44
CA LYS A 136 -14.77 2.26 13.53
C LYS A 136 -15.90 1.29 13.15
N TYR A 137 -16.91 1.79 12.44
CA TYR A 137 -18.03 1.01 11.92
C TYR A 137 -18.23 1.37 10.45
N ILE A 138 -18.23 0.35 9.60
CA ILE A 138 -18.54 0.52 8.18
C ILE A 138 -20.05 0.38 8.03
N LYS A 139 -20.72 1.46 7.65
CA LYS A 139 -22.13 1.41 7.31
C LYS A 139 -22.25 1.03 5.83
N TRP A 140 -22.72 -0.16 5.59
CA TRP A 140 -23.15 -0.55 4.27
C TRP A 140 -24.50 0.15 4.01
N GLN A 141 -24.55 1.00 3.01
CA GLN A 141 -25.80 1.65 2.63
C GLN A 141 -26.76 0.58 2.07
N ASN A 142 -28.07 0.84 2.22
CA ASN A 142 -29.10 0.01 1.60
C ASN A 142 -28.90 0.00 0.09
N ILE A 143 -28.20 -1.02 -0.38
CA ILE A 143 -27.82 -1.21 -1.77
C ILE A 143 -29.03 -1.78 -2.48
N VAL A 144 -30.00 -0.93 -2.76
CA VAL A 144 -31.07 -1.36 -3.62
C VAL A 144 -31.59 -0.21 -4.46
N ASP A 145 -31.00 -0.18 -5.62
CA ASP A 145 -31.50 0.65 -6.69
C ASP A 145 -31.74 -0.27 -7.89
N ALA A 146 -32.97 -0.29 -8.43
CA ALA A 146 -33.33 -1.06 -9.62
C ALA A 146 -32.42 -0.79 -10.85
N ARG A 147 -31.67 0.31 -10.81
CA ARG A 147 -30.67 0.65 -11.84
C ARG A 147 -29.51 -0.32 -11.95
N ILE A 148 -29.31 -1.24 -10.97
CA ILE A 148 -28.24 -2.26 -11.00
C ILE A 148 -28.57 -3.45 -11.90
N GLU A 149 -29.74 -3.49 -12.53
CA GLU A 149 -30.16 -4.61 -13.39
C GLU A 149 -29.35 -4.72 -14.68
N THR A 150 -28.72 -3.63 -15.13
CA THR A 150 -27.88 -3.60 -16.33
C THR A 150 -26.40 -3.42 -15.97
N GLU A 151 -25.47 -3.89 -16.84
CA GLU A 151 -24.03 -3.66 -16.65
C GLU A 151 -23.68 -2.18 -16.58
N LYS A 152 -24.29 -1.36 -17.45
CA LYS A 152 -24.10 0.10 -17.42
C LYS A 152 -24.59 0.70 -16.10
N GLY A 153 -25.70 0.19 -15.56
CA GLY A 153 -26.22 0.60 -14.25
C GLY A 153 -25.31 0.19 -13.11
N LEU A 154 -24.72 -1.02 -13.16
CA LEU A 154 -23.73 -1.49 -12.20
C LEU A 154 -22.46 -0.61 -12.21
N ASP A 155 -21.90 -0.32 -13.38
CA ASP A 155 -20.70 0.53 -13.49
C ASP A 155 -20.98 1.93 -12.93
N ALA A 156 -22.09 2.55 -13.32
CA ALA A 156 -22.48 3.87 -12.80
C ALA A 156 -22.69 3.86 -11.27
N TYR A 157 -23.28 2.77 -10.74
CA TYR A 157 -23.48 2.60 -9.30
C TYR A 157 -22.15 2.46 -8.58
N VAL A 158 -21.25 1.59 -9.05
CA VAL A 158 -19.94 1.37 -8.46
C VAL A 158 -19.13 2.66 -8.47
N ARG A 159 -19.09 3.41 -9.56
CA ARG A 159 -18.41 4.71 -9.63
C ARG A 159 -18.98 5.72 -8.65
N ARG A 160 -20.30 5.77 -8.50
CA ARG A 160 -20.97 6.67 -7.54
C ARG A 160 -20.63 6.34 -6.09
N TYR A 161 -20.56 5.05 -5.75
CA TYR A 161 -20.34 4.57 -4.38
C TYR A 161 -18.95 4.00 -4.14
N GLN A 162 -18.00 4.26 -5.04
CA GLN A 162 -16.63 3.71 -4.98
C GLN A 162 -15.94 3.91 -3.63
N LYS A 163 -16.18 5.06 -2.96
CA LYS A 163 -15.59 5.32 -1.63
C LYS A 163 -16.03 4.32 -0.58
N GLN A 164 -17.31 3.96 -0.57
CA GLN A 164 -17.83 2.96 0.36
C GLN A 164 -17.43 1.55 -0.03
N LEU A 165 -17.43 1.25 -1.34
CA LEU A 165 -17.21 -0.09 -1.86
C LEU A 165 -15.74 -0.54 -1.82
N PHE A 166 -14.79 0.42 -2.02
CA PHE A 166 -13.39 0.09 -2.24
C PHE A 166 -12.41 0.88 -1.37
N PHE A 167 -12.78 2.08 -0.90
CA PHE A 167 -11.87 3.00 -0.22
C PHE A 167 -12.27 3.27 1.23
N THR A 168 -12.90 2.29 1.86
CA THR A 168 -13.25 2.33 3.28
C THR A 168 -12.84 1.03 3.94
N LYS A 169 -12.04 1.12 4.99
CA LYS A 169 -11.55 0.01 5.81
C LYS A 169 -11.92 0.19 7.28
N GLN A 170 -11.88 -0.91 8.03
CA GLN A 170 -12.05 -0.88 9.47
C GLN A 170 -10.84 -0.19 10.13
N LEU A 171 -11.09 0.56 11.21
CA LEU A 171 -10.10 1.42 11.87
C LEU A 171 -8.83 0.68 12.34
N SER A 172 -8.92 -0.62 12.65
CA SER A 172 -7.75 -1.43 13.04
C SER A 172 -6.66 -1.50 11.97
N TRP A 173 -7.01 -1.24 10.70
CA TRP A 173 -6.08 -1.21 9.57
C TRP A 173 -5.48 0.17 9.29
N ALA A 174 -5.79 1.18 10.12
CA ALA A 174 -5.35 2.56 9.88
C ALA A 174 -3.83 2.73 9.81
N GLY A 175 -3.08 1.79 10.41
CA GLY A 175 -1.61 1.76 10.33
C GLY A 175 -1.05 1.48 8.94
N GLU A 176 -1.86 1.03 7.98
CA GLU A 176 -1.42 0.86 6.58
C GLU A 176 -1.26 2.21 5.87
N ASN A 177 -2.02 3.23 6.26
CA ASN A 177 -2.05 4.56 5.63
C ASN A 177 -2.15 4.44 4.09
N GLU A 178 -3.16 3.70 3.64
CA GLU A 178 -3.24 3.14 2.30
C GLU A 178 -3.73 4.15 1.26
N TYR A 179 -3.01 4.19 0.13
CA TYR A 179 -3.48 4.68 -1.16
C TYR A 179 -3.76 3.48 -2.05
N ARG A 180 -4.96 3.38 -2.61
CA ARG A 180 -5.40 2.21 -3.37
C ARG A 180 -5.69 2.55 -4.82
N VAL A 181 -5.29 1.64 -5.71
CA VAL A 181 -5.58 1.70 -7.14
C VAL A 181 -6.31 0.41 -7.53
N LEU A 182 -7.42 0.53 -8.24
CA LEU A 182 -8.22 -0.60 -8.71
C LEU A 182 -8.45 -0.53 -10.21
N SER A 183 -8.50 -1.70 -10.84
CA SER A 183 -8.95 -1.87 -12.21
C SER A 183 -9.67 -3.20 -12.39
N ASN A 184 -10.73 -3.23 -13.22
CA ASN A 184 -11.38 -4.46 -13.65
C ASN A 184 -11.00 -4.84 -15.09
N LYS A 185 -10.14 -4.06 -15.75
CA LYS A 185 -9.70 -4.27 -17.12
C LYS A 185 -8.21 -4.53 -17.22
N ASP A 186 -7.41 -3.79 -16.44
CA ASP A 186 -5.96 -3.86 -16.54
C ASP A 186 -5.41 -5.02 -15.71
N ALA A 187 -4.42 -5.72 -16.25
CA ALA A 187 -3.67 -6.75 -15.52
C ALA A 187 -2.49 -6.15 -14.75
N TYR A 188 -1.92 -5.06 -15.26
CA TYR A 188 -0.72 -4.43 -14.73
C TYR A 188 -0.85 -2.91 -14.70
N LEU A 189 -0.22 -2.30 -13.70
CA LEU A 189 0.01 -0.85 -13.61
C LEU A 189 1.42 -0.57 -14.11
N ASP A 190 1.56 0.27 -15.12
CA ASP A 190 2.85 0.71 -15.64
C ASP A 190 3.49 1.73 -14.67
N ILE A 191 4.70 1.41 -14.21
CA ILE A 191 5.49 2.25 -13.30
C ILE A 191 6.86 2.62 -13.89
N LYS A 192 6.99 2.56 -15.22
CA LYS A 192 8.24 2.85 -15.91
C LYS A 192 8.68 4.30 -15.61
N GLY A 193 9.87 4.43 -15.05
CA GLY A 193 10.42 5.74 -14.65
C GLY A 193 9.83 6.30 -13.34
N ALA A 194 8.94 5.57 -12.66
CA ALA A 194 8.36 6.01 -11.39
C ALA A 194 9.17 5.55 -10.17
N ILE A 195 10.00 4.50 -10.29
CA ILE A 195 10.79 4.00 -9.15
C ILE A 195 11.85 5.04 -8.77
N ASN A 196 11.78 5.53 -7.54
CA ASN A 196 12.65 6.58 -7.01
C ASN A 196 13.69 6.06 -6.01
N ALA A 197 13.36 5.03 -5.23
CA ALA A 197 14.26 4.37 -4.30
C ALA A 197 13.80 2.95 -3.95
N VAL A 198 14.74 2.13 -3.45
CA VAL A 198 14.47 0.78 -2.97
C VAL A 198 14.94 0.68 -1.52
N TYR A 199 14.12 0.12 -0.65
CA TYR A 199 14.39 -0.03 0.79
C TYR A 199 14.45 -1.48 1.19
N LEU A 200 15.36 -1.80 2.11
CA LEU A 200 15.59 -3.10 2.72
C LEU A 200 15.72 -2.96 4.24
N THR A 201 15.62 -4.05 4.97
CA THR A 201 15.82 -4.07 6.43
C THR A 201 17.18 -4.63 6.85
N SER A 202 18.04 -4.98 5.88
CA SER A 202 19.41 -5.42 6.10
C SER A 202 20.30 -4.91 4.97
N CYS A 203 21.51 -4.48 5.29
CA CYS A 203 22.51 -4.05 4.31
C CYS A 203 23.58 -5.13 4.03
N GLU A 204 23.60 -6.23 4.78
CA GLU A 204 24.58 -7.30 4.65
C GLU A 204 24.00 -8.62 4.11
N SER A 205 22.67 -8.69 3.93
CA SER A 205 22.04 -9.91 3.42
C SER A 205 22.40 -10.16 1.95
N PRO A 206 22.42 -11.43 1.51
CA PRO A 206 22.62 -11.77 0.09
C PRO A 206 21.62 -11.07 -0.82
N GLU A 207 20.36 -10.91 -0.37
CA GLU A 207 19.32 -10.22 -1.10
C GLU A 207 19.66 -8.74 -1.29
N CYS A 208 20.21 -8.07 -0.27
CA CYS A 208 20.65 -6.68 -0.37
C CYS A 208 21.74 -6.52 -1.44
N LEU A 209 22.77 -7.38 -1.41
CA LEU A 209 23.86 -7.36 -2.40
C LEU A 209 23.33 -7.64 -3.82
N PHE A 210 22.36 -8.53 -3.95
CA PHE A 210 21.74 -8.82 -5.23
C PHE A 210 20.91 -7.62 -5.74
N VAL A 211 20.09 -7.01 -4.88
CA VAL A 211 19.29 -5.83 -5.22
C VAL A 211 20.19 -4.69 -5.70
N GLU A 212 21.30 -4.42 -5.01
CA GLU A 212 22.23 -3.37 -5.43
C GLU A 212 22.86 -3.64 -6.82
N LYS A 213 23.20 -4.90 -7.09
CA LYS A 213 23.71 -5.28 -8.41
C LYS A 213 22.63 -5.18 -9.48
N LEU A 214 21.41 -5.63 -9.17
CA LEU A 214 20.28 -5.59 -10.10
C LEU A 214 19.90 -4.15 -10.46
N VAL A 215 19.85 -3.29 -9.46
CA VAL A 215 19.50 -1.87 -9.61
C VAL A 215 20.65 -1.09 -10.28
N ASN A 216 21.90 -1.53 -10.09
CA ASN A 216 23.11 -1.03 -10.73
C ASN A 216 23.26 0.51 -10.68
N GLY A 217 22.87 1.12 -9.56
CA GLY A 217 22.98 2.57 -9.36
C GLY A 217 21.93 3.43 -10.06
N VAL A 218 20.96 2.82 -10.74
CA VAL A 218 19.85 3.56 -11.39
C VAL A 218 19.02 4.33 -10.36
N VAL A 219 18.76 3.71 -9.20
CA VAL A 219 18.11 4.37 -8.06
C VAL A 219 18.87 4.02 -6.76
N PRO A 220 18.77 4.86 -5.70
CA PRO A 220 19.40 4.58 -4.43
C PRO A 220 18.79 3.34 -3.75
N VAL A 221 19.66 2.49 -3.18
CA VAL A 221 19.27 1.38 -2.31
C VAL A 221 19.60 1.77 -0.88
N LYS A 222 18.59 1.80 -0.02
CA LYS A 222 18.70 2.21 1.38
C LYS A 222 18.21 1.09 2.30
N PHE A 223 18.65 1.08 3.54
CA PHE A 223 18.10 0.18 4.53
C PHE A 223 17.52 0.94 5.72
N LEU A 224 16.46 0.36 6.28
CA LEU A 224 15.83 0.84 7.49
C LEU A 224 16.50 0.21 8.71
N THR A 225 16.95 1.03 9.63
CA THR A 225 17.45 0.60 10.93
C THR A 225 16.83 1.45 12.04
N TYR A 226 16.96 0.99 13.28
CA TYR A 226 16.48 1.70 14.45
C TYR A 226 17.67 2.03 15.37
N VAL A 227 17.72 3.27 15.81
CA VAL A 227 18.77 3.74 16.71
C VAL A 227 18.14 4.12 18.05
N GLY A 228 18.70 3.57 19.13
CA GLY A 228 18.34 3.96 20.49
C GLY A 228 18.84 5.37 20.82
N THR A 229 18.02 6.14 21.49
CA THR A 229 18.39 7.46 22.03
C THR A 229 18.64 7.38 23.53
N TYR A 230 19.28 8.41 24.10
CA TYR A 230 19.52 8.52 25.56
C TYR A 230 18.26 8.39 26.42
N ASN A 231 17.09 8.68 25.86
CA ASN A 231 15.78 8.57 26.55
C ASN A 231 15.09 7.23 26.27
N ASN A 232 15.82 6.18 25.85
CA ASN A 232 15.29 4.86 25.51
C ASN A 232 14.25 4.83 24.37
N TRP A 233 14.22 5.85 23.51
CA TRP A 233 13.41 5.86 22.31
C TRP A 233 14.15 5.15 21.17
N SER A 234 13.41 4.33 20.40
CA SER A 234 13.92 3.72 19.17
C SER A 234 13.41 4.52 17.98
N ILE A 235 14.33 5.19 17.30
CA ILE A 235 14.00 6.06 16.15
C ILE A 235 14.37 5.34 14.85
N PRO A 236 13.44 5.23 13.88
CA PRO A 236 13.75 4.70 12.57
C PRO A 236 14.65 5.65 11.78
N ILE A 237 15.70 5.11 11.17
CA ILE A 237 16.59 5.86 10.28
C ILE A 237 16.78 5.10 8.97
N LEU A 238 16.86 5.86 7.89
CA LEU A 238 17.21 5.36 6.56
C LEU A 238 18.69 5.66 6.29
N ARG A 239 19.44 4.64 5.89
CA ARG A 239 20.85 4.75 5.56
C ARG A 239 21.15 4.19 4.18
N ASP A 240 22.09 4.81 3.49
CA ASP A 240 22.64 4.25 2.26
C ASP A 240 23.39 2.93 2.58
N THR A 241 23.10 1.88 1.83
CA THR A 241 23.64 0.54 2.09
C THR A 241 25.15 0.47 1.89
N LYS A 242 25.69 1.17 0.89
CA LYS A 242 27.15 1.20 0.64
C LYS A 242 27.88 1.91 1.77
N ILE A 243 27.42 3.11 2.13
CA ILE A 243 28.04 3.90 3.21
C ILE A 243 28.02 3.12 4.52
N GLN A 244 26.91 2.47 4.84
CA GLN A 244 26.80 1.72 6.08
C GLN A 244 27.76 0.51 6.11
N ARG A 245 27.91 -0.25 5.01
CA ARG A 245 28.86 -1.36 4.96
C ARG A 245 30.29 -0.88 5.11
N GLU A 246 30.66 0.23 4.49
CA GLU A 246 32.00 0.81 4.67
C GLU A 246 32.25 1.20 6.12
N LEU A 247 31.27 1.80 6.81
CA LEU A 247 31.39 2.13 8.23
C LEU A 247 31.53 0.89 9.10
N MET A 248 30.75 -0.15 8.86
CA MET A 248 30.83 -1.42 9.59
C MET A 248 32.15 -2.14 9.35
N TYR A 249 32.67 -2.11 8.12
CA TYR A 249 33.97 -2.66 7.80
C TYR A 249 35.11 -1.96 8.55
N ARG A 250 35.10 -0.62 8.58
CA ARG A 250 36.09 0.18 9.34
C ARG A 250 36.02 -0.09 10.84
N GLN A 251 34.80 -0.20 11.39
CA GLN A 251 34.63 -0.54 12.81
C GLN A 251 35.16 -1.93 13.16
N LYS A 252 34.99 -2.93 12.29
CA LYS A 252 35.56 -4.26 12.48
C LYS A 252 37.11 -4.26 12.45
N GLN A 253 37.73 -3.38 11.65
CA GLN A 253 39.19 -3.25 11.60
C GLN A 253 39.80 -2.54 12.82
N ILE A 254 39.06 -1.74 13.55
CA ILE A 254 39.53 -1.03 14.76
C ILE A 254 39.46 -1.95 15.99
N LEU A 255 38.67 -3.00 15.95
CA LEU A 255 38.47 -3.95 17.06
C LEU A 255 39.40 -5.16 17.01
N PHE A 256 40.28 -5.26 16.01
CA PHE A 256 41.35 -6.23 15.86
C PHE A 256 42.70 -5.52 15.72
#